data_a9fe0c776164b5c0c250b4a7da9c1df4
#
_entry.id   a9fe0c776164b5c0c250b4a7da9c1df4
#
_cell.length_a   1.000
_cell.length_b   1.000
_cell.length_c   1.000
_cell.angle_alpha   90.00
_cell.angle_beta   90.00
_cell.angle_gamma   90.00
#
_symmetry.space_group_name_H-M   'P 1'
#
loop_
_entity.id
_entity.type
_entity.pdbx_description
1 polymer ?
#
loop_
_entity_poly.entity_id
_entity_poly.type
_entity_poly.pdbx_seq_one_letter_code
_entity_poly.pdbx_strand_id
1 'polypeptide(L)'
;MDSTYILLQHYWWFLVSLLGALLVFLLFVQGGQSLLFTIGKTEIQQKMLLNSTGRKWEFTFTTLVTFGGAFFASFPLFYSTSFGGAYWVWMLILLCFVIQAVSYEYQAKKGNLLGKKTYQVFLMINGIAGPILLGTAVATFFNGAEFIVNKELLTDVAMPVISTWANPWHGLEAALVFWNLCLGLAVFFLARALALLYFINNIDDPEIVAKSRKQLIPETILFLVFFLTFLIRLLLVDGFAVNPDTGEVFMQPYKYFMNLIEMPIVLAVLLIGVVGVLFGIGKTIFSKTWRKGIWFAGAGTVLTVLALLLCAGWNNTAYYPSLADLQSSLTIQNSCSSPFTLKVMSYVSILVPFVLAYIFYAWRALDLHKINSKEMQEGGHTY
;
A
#
# COMPACT_ATOMS: atom_id res chain seq x y z
N MET A 1 24.93 -21.28 -3.33
CA MET A 1 24.77 -19.90 -3.89
C MET A 1 25.85 -19.00 -3.32
N ASP A 2 26.32 -18.00 -4.08
CA ASP A 2 27.23 -16.98 -3.57
C ASP A 2 26.55 -16.20 -2.42
N SER A 3 27.23 -16.07 -1.29
CA SER A 3 26.72 -15.37 -0.09
C SER A 3 26.31 -13.91 -0.40
N THR A 4 27.02 -13.26 -1.32
CA THR A 4 26.71 -11.91 -1.80
C THR A 4 25.38 -11.86 -2.52
N TYR A 5 25.05 -12.88 -3.31
CA TYR A 5 23.78 -12.93 -4.03
C TYR A 5 22.58 -13.10 -3.09
N ILE A 6 22.71 -13.96 -2.07
CA ILE A 6 21.69 -14.13 -1.03
C ILE A 6 21.46 -12.80 -0.29
N LEU A 7 22.52 -12.08 0.07
CA LEU A 7 22.41 -10.77 0.72
C LEU A 7 21.67 -9.77 -0.17
N LEU A 8 21.99 -9.72 -1.47
CA LEU A 8 21.32 -8.83 -2.42
C LEU A 8 19.83 -9.15 -2.58
N GLN A 9 19.44 -10.43 -2.60
CA GLN A 9 18.04 -10.87 -2.65
C GLN A 9 17.27 -10.37 -1.44
N HIS A 10 17.79 -10.56 -0.22
CA HIS A 10 17.17 -10.06 1.01
C HIS A 10 17.13 -8.54 1.09
N TYR A 11 18.19 -7.86 0.64
CA TYR A 11 18.24 -6.40 0.58
C TYR A 11 17.15 -5.83 -0.34
N TRP A 12 16.97 -6.41 -1.53
CA TRP A 12 15.93 -5.94 -2.46
C TRP A 12 14.52 -6.27 -1.99
N TRP A 13 14.34 -7.40 -1.30
CA TRP A 13 13.06 -7.68 -0.65
C TRP A 13 12.74 -6.66 0.43
N PHE A 14 13.73 -6.27 1.23
CA PHE A 14 13.58 -5.20 2.22
C PHE A 14 13.19 -3.86 1.56
N LEU A 15 13.88 -3.44 0.49
CA LEU A 15 13.58 -2.18 -0.20
C LEU A 15 12.17 -2.17 -0.80
N VAL A 16 11.77 -3.23 -1.47
CA VAL A 16 10.41 -3.36 -2.03
C VAL A 16 9.37 -3.35 -0.92
N SER A 17 9.60 -4.06 0.17
CA SER A 17 8.72 -4.07 1.35
C SER A 17 8.60 -2.68 1.98
N LEU A 18 9.68 -1.92 2.04
CA LEU A 18 9.68 -0.54 2.53
C LEU A 18 8.86 0.38 1.62
N LEU A 19 9.01 0.25 0.29
CA LEU A 19 8.21 1.02 -0.67
C LEU A 19 6.72 0.70 -0.53
N GLY A 20 6.35 -0.57 -0.38
CA GLY A 20 4.97 -1.00 -0.12
C GLY A 20 4.42 -0.42 1.19
N ALA A 21 5.24 -0.40 2.24
CA ALA A 21 4.87 0.17 3.53
C ALA A 21 4.68 1.70 3.47
N LEU A 22 5.54 2.42 2.75
CA LEU A 22 5.39 3.84 2.48
C LEU A 22 4.14 4.13 1.66
N LEU A 23 3.84 3.30 0.66
CA LEU A 23 2.62 3.42 -0.14
C LEU A 23 1.38 3.33 0.74
N VAL A 24 1.29 2.35 1.64
CA VAL A 24 0.13 2.20 2.54
C VAL A 24 -0.05 3.43 3.43
N PHE A 25 1.03 4.03 3.95
CA PHE A 25 0.94 5.30 4.66
C PHE A 25 0.39 6.41 3.77
N LEU A 26 0.88 6.55 2.54
CA LEU A 26 0.48 7.61 1.61
C LEU A 26 -0.97 7.46 1.12
N LEU A 27 -1.60 6.29 1.27
CA LEU A 27 -3.02 6.09 0.96
C LEU A 27 -3.96 6.96 1.82
N PHE A 28 -3.45 7.74 2.79
CA PHE A 28 -4.26 8.77 3.44
C PHE A 28 -4.84 9.78 2.42
N VAL A 29 -4.20 9.98 1.28
CA VAL A 29 -4.72 10.79 0.17
C VAL A 29 -6.06 10.21 -0.32
N GLN A 30 -6.09 8.91 -0.63
CA GLN A 30 -7.30 8.20 -1.06
C GLN A 30 -8.34 8.17 0.05
N GLY A 31 -7.91 7.90 1.29
CA GLY A 31 -8.78 7.99 2.47
C GLY A 31 -9.47 9.34 2.57
N GLY A 32 -8.73 10.43 2.34
CA GLY A 32 -9.26 11.80 2.35
C GLY A 32 -10.26 12.08 1.24
N GLN A 33 -10.01 11.56 0.03
CA GLN A 33 -10.95 11.66 -1.10
C GLN A 33 -12.29 10.99 -0.77
N SER A 34 -12.26 9.81 -0.16
CA SER A 34 -13.47 9.09 0.26
C SER A 34 -14.27 9.82 1.35
N LEU A 35 -13.64 10.72 2.09
CA LEU A 35 -14.23 11.50 3.18
C LEU A 35 -14.78 12.87 2.74
N LEU A 36 -14.59 13.24 1.47
CA LEU A 36 -14.89 14.57 0.94
C LEU A 36 -16.29 15.07 1.31
N PHE A 37 -17.32 14.26 1.06
CA PHE A 37 -18.71 14.64 1.35
C PHE A 37 -19.12 14.31 2.79
N THR A 38 -18.37 13.50 3.49
CA THR A 38 -18.62 13.15 4.90
C THR A 38 -18.20 14.30 5.80
N ILE A 39 -17.01 14.85 5.60
CA ILE A 39 -16.43 15.93 6.42
C ILE A 39 -16.78 17.30 5.85
N GLY A 40 -16.64 17.51 4.54
CA GLY A 40 -16.89 18.78 3.87
C GLY A 40 -18.38 18.99 3.54
N LYS A 41 -19.07 19.84 4.31
CA LYS A 41 -20.50 20.15 4.11
C LYS A 41 -20.71 21.40 3.28
N THR A 42 -19.76 22.33 3.26
CA THR A 42 -19.79 23.53 2.43
C THR A 42 -18.77 23.43 1.29
N GLU A 43 -18.95 24.22 0.22
CA GLU A 43 -18.01 24.26 -0.89
C GLU A 43 -16.60 24.66 -0.46
N ILE A 44 -16.48 25.59 0.50
CA ILE A 44 -15.19 26.03 1.04
C ILE A 44 -14.51 24.88 1.80
N GLN A 45 -15.28 24.15 2.63
CA GLN A 45 -14.74 22.98 3.34
C GLN A 45 -14.28 21.90 2.36
N GLN A 46 -15.05 21.60 1.31
CA GLN A 46 -14.65 20.65 0.27
C GLN A 46 -13.38 21.10 -0.46
N LYS A 47 -13.25 22.38 -0.79
CA LYS A 47 -12.01 22.92 -1.37
C LYS A 47 -10.81 22.75 -0.42
N MET A 48 -10.97 23.03 0.88
CA MET A 48 -9.88 22.84 1.85
C MET A 48 -9.45 21.37 1.93
N LEU A 49 -10.40 20.42 1.95
CA LEU A 49 -10.10 18.99 1.96
C LEU A 49 -9.40 18.55 0.68
N LEU A 50 -9.90 18.99 -0.49
CA LEU A 50 -9.30 18.70 -1.80
C LEU A 50 -7.90 19.27 -1.92
N ASN A 51 -7.67 20.49 -1.47
CA ASN A 51 -6.36 21.11 -1.48
C ASN A 51 -5.38 20.41 -0.53
N SER A 52 -5.86 19.94 0.62
CA SER A 52 -5.06 19.17 1.58
C SER A 52 -4.53 17.87 0.97
N THR A 53 -5.39 17.07 0.36
CA THR A 53 -5.01 15.81 -0.30
C THR A 53 -4.36 16.05 -1.66
N GLY A 54 -4.79 17.05 -2.39
CA GLY A 54 -4.29 17.42 -3.70
C GLY A 54 -2.80 17.78 -3.72
N ARG A 55 -2.30 18.44 -2.68
CA ARG A 55 -0.86 18.74 -2.54
C ARG A 55 0.02 17.47 -2.34
N LYS A 56 -0.59 16.28 -2.16
CA LYS A 56 0.12 15.04 -1.83
C LYS A 56 -0.20 13.87 -2.77
N TRP A 57 -1.16 14.01 -3.69
CA TRP A 57 -1.57 12.89 -4.53
C TRP A 57 -0.46 12.32 -5.41
N GLU A 58 0.44 13.19 -5.90
CA GLU A 58 1.57 12.79 -6.72
C GLU A 58 2.53 11.87 -5.96
N PHE A 59 2.75 12.13 -4.65
CA PHE A 59 3.61 11.26 -3.83
C PHE A 59 3.06 9.84 -3.76
N THR A 60 1.73 9.68 -3.63
CA THR A 60 1.10 8.37 -3.59
C THR A 60 1.21 7.66 -4.93
N PHE A 61 0.90 8.36 -6.02
CA PHE A 61 0.96 7.80 -7.36
C PHE A 61 2.39 7.41 -7.74
N THR A 62 3.35 8.30 -7.52
CA THR A 62 4.76 8.04 -7.80
C THR A 62 5.29 6.86 -6.97
N THR A 63 4.89 6.76 -5.70
CA THR A 63 5.30 5.63 -4.86
C THR A 63 4.71 4.31 -5.34
N LEU A 64 3.46 4.28 -5.82
CA LEU A 64 2.85 3.11 -6.44
C LEU A 64 3.62 2.66 -7.68
N VAL A 65 3.96 3.60 -8.57
CA VAL A 65 4.73 3.31 -9.79
C VAL A 65 6.15 2.84 -9.43
N THR A 66 6.79 3.47 -8.44
CA THR A 66 8.11 3.07 -7.97
C THR A 66 8.10 1.67 -7.33
N PHE A 67 7.06 1.33 -6.58
CA PHE A 67 6.87 0.00 -6.02
C PHE A 67 6.77 -1.07 -7.13
N GLY A 68 5.94 -0.83 -8.15
CA GLY A 68 5.83 -1.71 -9.33
C GLY A 68 7.15 -1.81 -10.10
N GLY A 69 7.84 -0.68 -10.32
CA GLY A 69 9.13 -0.63 -10.99
C GLY A 69 10.25 -1.34 -10.23
N ALA A 70 10.25 -1.25 -8.90
CA ALA A 70 11.19 -1.98 -8.05
C ALA A 70 10.96 -3.50 -8.13
N PHE A 71 9.70 -3.95 -8.15
CA PHE A 71 9.38 -5.36 -8.42
C PHE A 71 9.80 -5.80 -9.81
N PHE A 72 9.52 -5.00 -10.83
CA PHE A 72 9.92 -5.29 -12.20
C PHE A 72 11.44 -5.54 -12.30
N ALA A 73 12.22 -4.71 -11.66
CA ALA A 73 13.67 -4.78 -11.76
C ALA A 73 14.28 -5.86 -10.84
N SER A 74 13.78 -6.05 -9.61
CA SER A 74 14.36 -6.97 -8.63
C SER A 74 13.74 -8.37 -8.67
N PHE A 75 12.43 -8.49 -8.94
CA PHE A 75 11.67 -9.74 -8.97
C PHE A 75 10.82 -9.85 -10.24
N PRO A 76 11.46 -9.94 -11.43
CA PRO A 76 10.77 -9.87 -12.71
C PRO A 76 9.73 -10.99 -12.89
N LEU A 77 9.95 -12.17 -12.33
CA LEU A 77 8.99 -13.27 -12.43
C LEU A 77 7.70 -12.95 -11.64
N PHE A 78 7.80 -12.32 -10.47
CA PHE A 78 6.63 -11.83 -9.76
C PHE A 78 5.91 -10.73 -10.56
N TYR A 79 6.66 -9.80 -11.14
CA TYR A 79 6.06 -8.74 -11.94
C TYR A 79 5.26 -9.30 -13.11
N SER A 80 5.82 -10.24 -13.85
CA SER A 80 5.12 -10.88 -14.97
C SER A 80 3.92 -11.72 -14.52
N THR A 81 4.04 -12.43 -13.40
CA THR A 81 2.97 -13.28 -12.86
C THR A 81 1.83 -12.47 -12.25
N SER A 82 2.13 -11.47 -11.41
CA SER A 82 1.11 -10.68 -10.73
C SER A 82 0.60 -9.54 -11.60
N PHE A 83 1.47 -8.61 -12.05
CA PHE A 83 1.03 -7.46 -12.85
C PHE A 83 0.60 -7.85 -14.26
N GLY A 84 1.29 -8.80 -14.88
CA GLY A 84 0.94 -9.33 -16.20
C GLY A 84 -0.17 -10.37 -16.16
N GLY A 85 -0.19 -11.26 -15.16
CA GLY A 85 -1.16 -12.35 -15.03
C GLY A 85 -2.48 -11.92 -14.40
N ALA A 86 -2.45 -11.21 -13.26
CA ALA A 86 -3.63 -10.66 -12.59
C ALA A 86 -4.03 -9.29 -13.18
N TYR A 87 -3.99 -9.13 -14.48
CA TYR A 87 -4.10 -7.83 -15.16
C TYR A 87 -5.41 -7.10 -14.89
N TRP A 88 -6.53 -7.77 -14.66
CA TRP A 88 -7.80 -7.08 -14.39
C TRP A 88 -7.78 -6.29 -13.09
N VAL A 89 -7.24 -6.85 -12.02
CA VAL A 89 -7.10 -6.11 -10.74
C VAL A 89 -6.17 -4.92 -10.91
N TRP A 90 -5.02 -5.12 -11.56
CA TRP A 90 -4.06 -4.04 -11.77
C TRP A 90 -4.58 -2.96 -12.73
N MET A 91 -5.34 -3.33 -13.76
CA MET A 91 -6.01 -2.37 -14.65
C MET A 91 -7.05 -1.54 -13.92
N LEU A 92 -7.83 -2.15 -13.01
CA LEU A 92 -8.79 -1.40 -12.18
C LEU A 92 -8.08 -0.45 -11.20
N ILE A 93 -6.98 -0.89 -10.57
CA ILE A 93 -6.15 -0.03 -9.73
C ILE A 93 -5.62 1.15 -10.55
N LEU A 94 -5.04 0.89 -11.71
CA LEU A 94 -4.54 1.92 -12.62
C LEU A 94 -5.64 2.90 -13.03
N LEU A 95 -6.81 2.40 -13.41
CA LEU A 95 -7.96 3.23 -13.75
C LEU A 95 -8.35 4.16 -12.60
N CYS A 96 -8.40 3.66 -11.35
CA CYS A 96 -8.68 4.46 -10.18
C CYS A 96 -7.69 5.63 -10.03
N PHE A 97 -6.39 5.37 -10.19
CA PHE A 97 -5.36 6.40 -10.07
C PHE A 97 -5.34 7.37 -11.26
N VAL A 98 -5.69 6.90 -12.47
CA VAL A 98 -5.81 7.77 -13.65
C VAL A 98 -6.98 8.75 -13.49
N ILE A 99 -8.16 8.26 -13.08
CA ILE A 99 -9.32 9.16 -12.85
C ILE A 99 -9.04 10.14 -11.70
N GLN A 100 -8.24 9.76 -10.70
CA GLN A 100 -7.75 10.68 -9.67
C GLN A 100 -6.92 11.83 -10.27
N ALA A 101 -5.92 11.50 -11.08
CA ALA A 101 -5.03 12.48 -11.69
C ALA A 101 -5.81 13.47 -12.56
N VAL A 102 -6.68 12.94 -13.42
CA VAL A 102 -7.58 13.76 -14.26
C VAL A 102 -8.49 14.65 -13.40
N SER A 103 -9.00 14.12 -12.29
CA SER A 103 -9.92 14.87 -11.43
C SER A 103 -9.23 16.04 -10.72
N TYR A 104 -8.05 15.85 -10.17
CA TYR A 104 -7.30 16.94 -9.55
C TYR A 104 -6.94 18.02 -10.57
N GLU A 105 -6.50 17.63 -11.77
CA GLU A 105 -6.04 18.56 -12.78
C GLU A 105 -7.19 19.38 -13.42
N TYR A 106 -8.35 18.77 -13.65
CA TYR A 106 -9.39 19.40 -14.48
C TYR A 106 -10.61 19.92 -13.72
N GLN A 107 -10.85 19.53 -12.45
CA GLN A 107 -12.06 19.93 -11.73
C GLN A 107 -12.22 21.44 -11.57
N ALA A 108 -11.13 22.19 -11.46
CA ALA A 108 -11.13 23.65 -11.24
C ALA A 108 -10.94 24.45 -12.54
N LYS A 109 -10.68 23.80 -13.69
CA LYS A 109 -10.43 24.50 -14.95
C LYS A 109 -11.71 25.06 -15.56
N LYS A 110 -11.62 26.28 -16.08
CA LYS A 110 -12.72 26.93 -16.83
C LYS A 110 -13.05 26.10 -18.08
N GLY A 111 -14.33 25.82 -18.29
CA GLY A 111 -14.79 25.04 -19.46
C GLY A 111 -14.67 23.53 -19.31
N ASN A 112 -14.53 22.99 -18.09
CA ASN A 112 -14.58 21.56 -17.91
C ASN A 112 -15.94 20.97 -18.38
N LEU A 113 -15.87 19.89 -19.17
CA LEU A 113 -17.05 19.31 -19.83
C LEU A 113 -17.96 18.53 -18.88
N LEU A 114 -17.38 17.91 -17.83
CA LEU A 114 -18.10 16.97 -16.96
C LEU A 114 -18.68 17.63 -15.70
N GLY A 115 -18.23 18.84 -15.39
CA GLY A 115 -18.64 19.57 -14.19
C GLY A 115 -17.91 19.09 -12.92
N LYS A 116 -17.70 20.01 -11.98
CA LYS A 116 -16.93 19.82 -10.74
C LYS A 116 -17.36 18.61 -9.92
N LYS A 117 -18.68 18.39 -9.79
CA LYS A 117 -19.20 17.26 -8.98
C LYS A 117 -18.82 15.90 -9.55
N THR A 118 -18.76 15.74 -10.87
CA THR A 118 -18.35 14.48 -11.49
C THR A 118 -16.91 14.13 -11.13
N TYR A 119 -15.99 15.09 -11.20
CA TYR A 119 -14.60 14.88 -10.79
C TYR A 119 -14.47 14.55 -9.29
N GLN A 120 -15.27 15.19 -8.44
CA GLN A 120 -15.31 14.86 -7.01
C GLN A 120 -15.82 13.44 -6.75
N VAL A 121 -16.79 12.95 -7.53
CA VAL A 121 -17.24 11.56 -7.48
C VAL A 121 -16.13 10.60 -7.94
N PHE A 122 -15.39 10.96 -8.99
CA PHE A 122 -14.23 10.15 -9.42
C PHE A 122 -13.16 10.06 -8.33
N LEU A 123 -12.88 11.16 -7.64
CA LEU A 123 -11.99 11.12 -6.47
C LEU A 123 -12.52 10.20 -5.36
N MET A 124 -13.82 10.24 -5.10
CA MET A 124 -14.45 9.35 -4.12
C MET A 124 -14.36 7.89 -4.54
N ILE A 125 -14.57 7.58 -5.83
CA ILE A 125 -14.41 6.20 -6.36
C ILE A 125 -12.97 5.72 -6.15
N ASN A 126 -11.96 6.52 -6.53
CA ASN A 126 -10.56 6.19 -6.27
C ASN A 126 -10.29 6.04 -4.77
N GLY A 127 -10.85 6.94 -3.96
CA GLY A 127 -10.67 6.94 -2.51
C GLY A 127 -11.21 5.69 -1.81
N ILE A 128 -12.18 5.01 -2.41
CA ILE A 128 -12.75 3.75 -1.91
C ILE A 128 -12.08 2.56 -2.57
N ALA A 129 -12.16 2.49 -3.89
CA ALA A 129 -11.71 1.32 -4.64
C ALA A 129 -10.18 1.15 -4.62
N GLY A 130 -9.40 2.23 -4.71
CA GLY A 130 -7.95 2.17 -4.71
C GLY A 130 -7.36 1.43 -3.51
N PRO A 131 -7.63 1.86 -2.27
CA PRO A 131 -7.14 1.18 -1.07
C PRO A 131 -7.66 -0.26 -0.92
N ILE A 132 -8.93 -0.52 -1.24
CA ILE A 132 -9.52 -1.87 -1.14
C ILE A 132 -8.83 -2.80 -2.12
N LEU A 133 -8.69 -2.43 -3.38
CA LEU A 133 -8.06 -3.27 -4.40
C LEU A 133 -6.56 -3.50 -4.12
N LEU A 134 -5.83 -2.46 -3.69
CA LEU A 134 -4.42 -2.60 -3.30
C LEU A 134 -4.25 -3.53 -2.10
N GLY A 135 -5.05 -3.35 -1.05
CA GLY A 135 -5.02 -4.22 0.13
C GLY A 135 -5.39 -5.67 -0.21
N THR A 136 -6.38 -5.87 -1.09
CA THR A 136 -6.77 -7.19 -1.58
C THR A 136 -5.67 -7.84 -2.42
N ALA A 137 -4.99 -7.08 -3.29
CA ALA A 137 -3.86 -7.57 -4.07
C ALA A 137 -2.68 -7.97 -3.18
N VAL A 138 -2.38 -7.18 -2.13
CA VAL A 138 -1.30 -7.52 -1.17
C VAL A 138 -1.69 -8.72 -0.29
N ALA A 139 -2.96 -8.94 -0.02
CA ALA A 139 -3.41 -10.12 0.73
C ALA A 139 -3.03 -11.45 0.05
N THR A 140 -2.92 -11.47 -1.28
CA THR A 140 -2.46 -12.65 -2.03
C THR A 140 -1.02 -13.05 -1.72
N PHE A 141 -0.20 -12.17 -1.13
CA PHE A 141 1.14 -12.52 -0.63
C PHE A 141 1.09 -13.54 0.51
N PHE A 142 -0.04 -13.62 1.21
CA PHE A 142 -0.24 -14.53 2.32
C PHE A 142 -1.20 -15.67 1.98
N ASN A 143 -2.24 -15.36 1.21
CA ASN A 143 -3.32 -16.29 0.93
C ASN A 143 -3.15 -17.04 -0.40
N GLY A 144 -2.21 -16.60 -1.24
CA GLY A 144 -1.97 -17.18 -2.56
C GLY A 144 -2.87 -16.64 -3.67
N ALA A 145 -2.54 -17.04 -4.91
CA ALA A 145 -3.23 -16.69 -6.14
C ALA A 145 -3.21 -17.87 -7.12
N GLU A 146 -4.11 -17.90 -8.09
CA GLU A 146 -4.29 -19.03 -9.01
C GLU A 146 -3.45 -18.89 -10.28
N PHE A 147 -2.17 -19.21 -10.20
CA PHE A 147 -1.24 -19.19 -11.35
C PHE A 147 -0.37 -20.44 -11.38
N ILE A 148 0.22 -20.70 -12.56
CA ILE A 148 1.17 -21.79 -12.80
C ILE A 148 2.41 -21.21 -13.47
N VAL A 149 3.60 -21.64 -13.02
CA VAL A 149 4.90 -21.26 -13.58
C VAL A 149 5.56 -22.50 -14.18
N ASN A 150 5.73 -22.52 -15.51
CA ASN A 150 6.47 -23.55 -16.23
C ASN A 150 7.66 -22.93 -16.97
N LYS A 151 8.86 -23.06 -16.38
CA LYS A 151 10.10 -22.50 -16.93
C LYS A 151 10.58 -23.23 -18.19
N GLU A 152 10.11 -24.43 -18.46
CA GLU A 152 10.46 -25.20 -19.68
C GLU A 152 9.95 -24.50 -20.94
N LEU A 153 8.87 -23.74 -20.84
CA LEU A 153 8.32 -22.96 -21.95
C LEU A 153 9.23 -21.82 -22.43
N LEU A 154 10.29 -21.46 -21.71
CA LEU A 154 11.28 -20.48 -22.19
C LEU A 154 11.89 -20.82 -23.55
N THR A 155 11.99 -22.11 -23.88
CA THR A 155 12.56 -22.60 -25.11
C THR A 155 11.50 -22.89 -26.19
N ASP A 156 10.23 -22.74 -25.87
CA ASP A 156 9.14 -22.89 -26.83
C ASP A 156 9.04 -21.63 -27.71
N VAL A 157 9.39 -21.79 -28.98
CA VAL A 157 9.39 -20.69 -29.97
C VAL A 157 7.97 -20.21 -30.28
N ALA A 158 6.95 -21.08 -30.16
CA ALA A 158 5.56 -20.75 -30.46
C ALA A 158 4.87 -20.00 -29.34
N MET A 159 5.18 -20.33 -28.05
CA MET A 159 4.55 -19.74 -26.90
C MET A 159 5.51 -19.66 -25.68
N PRO A 160 6.45 -18.72 -25.68
CA PRO A 160 7.46 -18.61 -24.62
C PRO A 160 6.93 -17.98 -23.32
N VAL A 161 5.66 -18.22 -22.99
CA VAL A 161 5.01 -17.67 -21.79
C VAL A 161 5.15 -18.67 -20.65
N ILE A 162 6.00 -18.35 -19.68
CA ILE A 162 6.32 -19.24 -18.56
C ILE A 162 5.35 -19.13 -17.37
N SER A 163 4.61 -18.03 -17.28
CA SER A 163 3.65 -17.78 -16.19
C SER A 163 2.26 -17.61 -16.77
N THR A 164 1.34 -18.48 -16.38
CA THR A 164 -0.05 -18.47 -16.84
C THR A 164 -1.01 -18.42 -15.67
N TRP A 165 -2.10 -17.67 -15.83
CA TRP A 165 -3.17 -17.63 -14.85
C TRP A 165 -4.09 -18.84 -15.03
N ALA A 166 -4.47 -19.51 -13.95
CA ALA A 166 -5.20 -20.77 -14.00
C ALA A 166 -6.71 -20.61 -14.27
N ASN A 167 -7.25 -19.38 -14.09
CA ASN A 167 -8.66 -19.10 -14.32
C ASN A 167 -8.87 -17.85 -15.21
N PRO A 168 -10.08 -17.69 -15.81
CA PRO A 168 -10.35 -16.59 -16.74
C PRO A 168 -10.55 -15.23 -16.07
N TRP A 169 -10.59 -15.14 -14.74
CA TRP A 169 -10.84 -13.90 -13.99
C TRP A 169 -9.58 -13.05 -13.78
N HIS A 170 -8.40 -13.63 -14.03
CA HIS A 170 -7.11 -12.93 -14.01
C HIS A 170 -6.97 -11.92 -12.86
N GLY A 171 -7.11 -12.41 -11.63
CA GLY A 171 -6.93 -11.67 -10.39
C GLY A 171 -8.21 -11.10 -9.77
N LEU A 172 -9.32 -10.95 -10.51
CA LEU A 172 -10.57 -10.46 -9.93
C LEU A 172 -11.15 -11.41 -8.87
N GLU A 173 -10.90 -12.72 -8.98
CA GLU A 173 -11.29 -13.71 -7.98
C GLU A 173 -10.68 -13.40 -6.61
N ALA A 174 -9.48 -12.81 -6.56
CA ALA A 174 -8.85 -12.41 -5.31
C ALA A 174 -9.70 -11.39 -4.52
N ALA A 175 -10.44 -10.52 -5.22
CA ALA A 175 -11.35 -9.56 -4.60
C ALA A 175 -12.62 -10.22 -4.03
N LEU A 176 -12.95 -11.44 -4.45
CA LEU A 176 -14.09 -12.19 -3.95
C LEU A 176 -13.73 -13.09 -2.76
N VAL A 177 -12.44 -13.34 -2.53
CA VAL A 177 -11.98 -14.08 -1.36
C VAL A 177 -12.15 -13.23 -0.10
N PHE A 178 -12.97 -13.71 0.83
CA PHE A 178 -13.31 -12.98 2.07
C PHE A 178 -12.06 -12.49 2.83
N TRP A 179 -11.04 -13.33 2.96
CA TRP A 179 -9.83 -12.99 3.70
C TRP A 179 -8.98 -11.91 3.01
N ASN A 180 -8.96 -11.91 1.68
CA ASN A 180 -8.30 -10.85 0.92
C ASN A 180 -9.06 -9.53 1.06
N LEU A 181 -10.39 -9.61 1.00
CA LEU A 181 -11.26 -8.44 1.21
C LEU A 181 -11.13 -7.87 2.63
N CYS A 182 -10.93 -8.72 3.66
CA CYS A 182 -10.66 -8.26 5.02
C CYS A 182 -9.44 -7.35 5.08
N LEU A 183 -8.32 -7.73 4.43
CA LEU A 183 -7.14 -6.85 4.37
C LEU A 183 -7.41 -5.60 3.53
N GLY A 184 -8.13 -5.74 2.41
CA GLY A 184 -8.55 -4.59 1.59
C GLY A 184 -9.35 -3.56 2.39
N LEU A 185 -10.33 -4.02 3.17
CA LEU A 185 -11.14 -3.16 4.05
C LEU A 185 -10.31 -2.59 5.22
N ALA A 186 -9.39 -3.37 5.79
CA ALA A 186 -8.46 -2.86 6.81
C ALA A 186 -7.62 -1.70 6.26
N VAL A 187 -7.04 -1.84 5.06
CA VAL A 187 -6.26 -0.78 4.40
C VAL A 187 -7.13 0.44 4.09
N PHE A 188 -8.36 0.25 3.63
CA PHE A 188 -9.29 1.34 3.37
C PHE A 188 -9.64 2.14 4.63
N PHE A 189 -10.03 1.48 5.73
CA PHE A 189 -10.36 2.17 6.97
C PHE A 189 -9.13 2.79 7.64
N LEU A 190 -7.96 2.16 7.52
CA LEU A 190 -6.69 2.76 7.95
C LEU A 190 -6.38 4.03 7.15
N ALA A 191 -6.52 4.00 5.83
CA ALA A 191 -6.32 5.16 4.97
C ALA A 191 -7.23 6.33 5.36
N ARG A 192 -8.51 6.05 5.69
CA ARG A 192 -9.46 7.05 6.19
C ARG A 192 -9.06 7.59 7.56
N ALA A 193 -8.65 6.72 8.48
CA ALA A 193 -8.17 7.14 9.80
C ALA A 193 -6.93 8.05 9.69
N LEU A 194 -5.95 7.66 8.86
CA LEU A 194 -4.77 8.48 8.58
C LEU A 194 -5.14 9.82 7.92
N ALA A 195 -6.10 9.83 7.00
CA ALA A 195 -6.60 11.06 6.38
C ALA A 195 -7.21 12.02 7.41
N LEU A 196 -8.03 11.51 8.33
CA LEU A 196 -8.60 12.31 9.41
C LEU A 196 -7.53 12.89 10.33
N LEU A 197 -6.50 12.12 10.66
CA LEU A 197 -5.35 12.60 11.41
C LEU A 197 -4.59 13.68 10.63
N TYR A 198 -4.46 13.54 9.31
CA TYR A 198 -3.81 14.51 8.44
C TYR A 198 -4.62 15.81 8.34
N PHE A 199 -5.94 15.74 8.19
CA PHE A 199 -6.82 16.91 8.20
C PHE A 199 -6.72 17.69 9.52
N ILE A 200 -6.71 17.00 10.67
CA ILE A 200 -6.53 17.62 11.98
C ILE A 200 -5.16 18.32 12.08
N ASN A 201 -4.14 17.80 11.43
CA ASN A 201 -2.79 18.39 11.43
C ASN A 201 -2.66 19.58 10.49
N ASN A 202 -3.20 19.46 9.26
CA ASN A 202 -2.89 20.34 8.13
C ASN A 202 -3.92 21.47 7.92
N ILE A 203 -5.19 21.29 8.37
CA ILE A 203 -6.28 22.27 8.16
C ILE A 203 -6.54 23.06 9.43
N ASP A 204 -6.70 24.39 9.28
CA ASP A 204 -7.05 25.29 10.37
C ASP A 204 -8.50 25.79 10.24
N ASP A 205 -9.43 24.84 10.36
CA ASP A 205 -10.87 25.06 10.41
C ASP A 205 -11.44 24.26 11.60
N PRO A 206 -12.03 24.95 12.62
CA PRO A 206 -12.52 24.28 13.82
C PRO A 206 -13.61 23.23 13.55
N GLU A 207 -14.45 23.45 12.56
CA GLU A 207 -15.55 22.54 12.23
C GLU A 207 -15.04 21.27 11.56
N ILE A 208 -14.10 21.40 10.61
CA ILE A 208 -13.44 20.26 9.97
C ILE A 208 -12.68 19.44 11.03
N VAL A 209 -11.92 20.10 11.92
CA VAL A 209 -11.16 19.42 12.98
C VAL A 209 -12.09 18.68 13.94
N ALA A 210 -13.22 19.30 14.34
CA ALA A 210 -14.18 18.66 15.24
C ALA A 210 -14.86 17.44 14.60
N LYS A 211 -15.31 17.58 13.33
CA LYS A 211 -15.91 16.48 12.55
C LYS A 211 -14.91 15.35 12.33
N SER A 212 -13.65 15.67 11.98
CA SER A 212 -12.60 14.69 11.77
C SER A 212 -12.30 13.88 13.04
N ARG A 213 -12.25 14.53 14.23
CA ARG A 213 -12.09 13.80 15.50
C ARG A 213 -13.24 12.86 15.79
N LYS A 214 -14.49 13.30 15.56
CA LYS A 214 -15.68 12.48 15.76
C LYS A 214 -15.69 11.27 14.81
N GLN A 215 -15.35 11.48 13.53
CA GLN A 215 -15.32 10.43 12.52
C GLN A 215 -14.15 9.44 12.73
N LEU A 216 -13.05 9.88 13.37
CA LEU A 216 -11.89 9.03 13.63
C LEU A 216 -12.24 7.78 14.47
N ILE A 217 -13.22 7.88 15.38
CA ILE A 217 -13.61 6.77 16.24
C ILE A 217 -14.19 5.59 15.44
N PRO A 218 -15.27 5.74 14.66
CA PRO A 218 -15.81 4.61 13.90
C PRO A 218 -14.83 4.06 12.85
N GLU A 219 -14.03 4.92 12.19
CA GLU A 219 -13.02 4.46 11.23
C GLU A 219 -11.97 3.59 11.91
N THR A 220 -11.54 3.97 13.11
CA THR A 220 -10.58 3.19 13.89
C THR A 220 -11.15 1.84 14.33
N ILE A 221 -12.41 1.82 14.78
CA ILE A 221 -13.07 0.57 15.18
C ILE A 221 -13.15 -0.38 13.98
N LEU A 222 -13.60 0.10 12.82
CA LEU A 222 -13.69 -0.72 11.61
C LEU A 222 -12.31 -1.19 11.13
N PHE A 223 -11.31 -0.31 11.16
CA PHE A 223 -9.93 -0.70 10.87
C PHE A 223 -9.46 -1.84 11.78
N LEU A 224 -9.64 -1.70 13.09
CA LEU A 224 -9.20 -2.72 14.05
C LEU A 224 -9.96 -4.04 13.87
N VAL A 225 -11.26 -3.99 13.61
CA VAL A 225 -12.06 -5.20 13.35
C VAL A 225 -11.50 -5.98 12.18
N PHE A 226 -11.34 -5.33 11.02
CA PHE A 226 -10.85 -6.03 9.82
C PHE A 226 -9.38 -6.41 9.92
N PHE A 227 -8.53 -5.54 10.46
CA PHE A 227 -7.12 -5.82 10.62
C PHE A 227 -6.84 -6.96 11.59
N LEU A 228 -7.48 -6.96 12.77
CA LEU A 228 -7.31 -8.03 13.74
C LEU A 228 -7.91 -9.36 13.24
N THR A 229 -9.04 -9.32 12.55
CA THR A 229 -9.62 -10.51 11.92
C THR A 229 -8.63 -11.14 10.94
N PHE A 230 -8.03 -10.32 10.06
CA PHE A 230 -7.00 -10.79 9.12
C PHE A 230 -5.75 -11.28 9.86
N LEU A 231 -5.22 -10.49 10.79
CA LEU A 231 -3.97 -10.80 11.50
C LEU A 231 -4.09 -12.07 12.34
N ILE A 232 -5.16 -12.22 13.11
CA ILE A 232 -5.38 -13.41 13.94
C ILE A 232 -5.44 -14.65 13.06
N ARG A 233 -6.22 -14.60 11.97
CA ARG A 233 -6.25 -15.72 11.03
C ARG A 233 -4.87 -16.00 10.44
N LEU A 234 -4.14 -14.96 10.00
CA LEU A 234 -2.81 -15.12 9.43
C LEU A 234 -1.84 -15.87 10.36
N LEU A 235 -1.90 -15.58 11.66
CA LEU A 235 -1.04 -16.21 12.65
C LEU A 235 -1.45 -17.65 13.01
N LEU A 236 -2.70 -18.03 12.74
CA LEU A 236 -3.25 -19.34 13.07
C LEU A 236 -3.32 -20.32 11.90
N VAL A 237 -3.21 -19.83 10.66
CA VAL A 237 -3.32 -20.66 9.46
C VAL A 237 -1.98 -21.29 9.10
N ASP A 238 -2.05 -22.40 8.37
CA ASP A 238 -0.88 -22.98 7.71
C ASP A 238 -0.36 -22.03 6.64
N GLY A 239 0.96 -21.87 6.57
CA GLY A 239 1.62 -21.01 5.59
C GLY A 239 2.57 -21.76 4.68
N PHE A 240 3.05 -21.08 3.67
CA PHE A 240 3.85 -21.62 2.58
C PHE A 240 5.33 -21.55 2.93
N ALA A 241 5.87 -22.66 3.48
CA ALA A 241 7.27 -22.81 3.81
C ALA A 241 8.07 -23.33 2.61
N VAL A 242 9.36 -23.02 2.59
CA VAL A 242 10.32 -23.45 1.57
C VAL A 242 11.42 -24.26 2.22
N ASN A 243 11.70 -25.44 1.68
CA ASN A 243 12.88 -26.21 2.09
C ASN A 243 14.14 -25.50 1.56
N PRO A 244 15.07 -25.07 2.45
CA PRO A 244 16.24 -24.32 2.02
C PRO A 244 17.22 -25.12 1.15
N ASP A 245 17.23 -26.45 1.28
CA ASP A 245 18.14 -27.33 0.55
C ASP A 245 17.63 -27.70 -0.84
N THR A 246 16.32 -27.99 -0.95
CA THR A 246 15.70 -28.46 -2.20
C THR A 246 14.96 -27.34 -2.96
N GLY A 247 14.57 -26.27 -2.27
CA GLY A 247 13.69 -25.21 -2.82
C GLY A 247 12.22 -25.63 -2.93
N GLU A 248 11.86 -26.82 -2.44
CA GLU A 248 10.50 -27.35 -2.47
C GLU A 248 9.58 -26.54 -1.54
N VAL A 249 8.39 -26.19 -2.01
CA VAL A 249 7.39 -25.49 -1.22
C VAL A 249 6.43 -26.50 -0.59
N PHE A 250 6.17 -26.32 0.71
CA PHE A 250 5.25 -27.17 1.46
C PHE A 250 4.45 -26.37 2.47
N MET A 251 3.33 -26.92 2.93
CA MET A 251 2.49 -26.29 3.95
C MET A 251 3.03 -26.57 5.34
N GLN A 252 3.24 -25.51 6.14
CA GLN A 252 3.71 -25.59 7.52
C GLN A 252 2.68 -24.95 8.45
N PRO A 253 2.26 -25.67 9.53
CA PRO A 253 1.37 -25.09 10.53
C PRO A 253 1.95 -23.84 11.19
N TYR A 254 1.10 -22.81 11.37
CA TYR A 254 1.45 -21.55 12.03
C TYR A 254 2.69 -20.85 11.46
N LYS A 255 2.97 -21.00 10.16
CA LYS A 255 4.23 -20.52 9.53
C LYS A 255 4.49 -19.05 9.83
N TYR A 256 3.50 -18.16 9.66
CA TYR A 256 3.70 -16.73 9.86
C TYR A 256 3.88 -16.36 11.34
N PHE A 257 3.25 -17.08 12.26
CA PHE A 257 3.50 -16.93 13.69
C PHE A 257 4.94 -17.35 14.05
N MET A 258 5.38 -18.51 13.56
CA MET A 258 6.74 -18.98 13.76
C MET A 258 7.78 -18.03 13.16
N ASN A 259 7.51 -17.48 11.97
CA ASN A 259 8.37 -16.45 11.36
C ASN A 259 8.58 -15.24 12.27
N LEU A 260 7.54 -14.77 12.95
CA LEU A 260 7.67 -13.64 13.89
C LEU A 260 8.50 -14.00 15.12
N ILE A 261 8.36 -15.22 15.65
CA ILE A 261 9.14 -15.70 16.80
C ILE A 261 10.62 -15.87 16.42
N GLU A 262 10.89 -16.46 15.25
CA GLU A 262 12.24 -16.73 14.75
C GLU A 262 12.95 -15.46 14.24
N MET A 263 12.21 -14.40 13.97
CA MET A 263 12.74 -13.08 13.58
C MET A 263 12.41 -12.00 14.65
N PRO A 264 13.08 -12.01 15.82
CA PRO A 264 12.71 -11.14 16.94
C PRO A 264 12.79 -9.63 16.61
N ILE A 265 13.66 -9.23 15.69
CA ILE A 265 13.73 -7.83 15.22
C ILE A 265 12.47 -7.46 14.45
N VAL A 266 11.98 -8.35 13.58
CA VAL A 266 10.75 -8.11 12.80
C VAL A 266 9.54 -8.06 13.74
N LEU A 267 9.49 -8.94 14.74
CA LEU A 267 8.47 -8.91 15.78
C LEU A 267 8.50 -7.59 16.56
N ALA A 268 9.68 -7.12 16.97
CA ALA A 268 9.82 -5.85 17.67
C ALA A 268 9.36 -4.66 16.81
N VAL A 269 9.71 -4.64 15.52
CA VAL A 269 9.27 -3.63 14.56
C VAL A 269 7.74 -3.66 14.41
N LEU A 270 7.13 -4.84 14.33
CA LEU A 270 5.67 -5.00 14.29
C LEU A 270 5.00 -4.40 15.53
N LEU A 271 5.47 -4.76 16.71
CA LEU A 271 4.90 -4.28 17.98
C LEU A 271 5.05 -2.76 18.15
N ILE A 272 6.24 -2.21 17.85
CA ILE A 272 6.47 -0.76 17.87
C ILE A 272 5.56 -0.06 16.87
N GLY A 273 5.40 -0.64 15.67
CA GLY A 273 4.52 -0.12 14.64
C GLY A 273 3.07 -0.05 15.10
N VAL A 274 2.52 -1.15 15.62
CA VAL A 274 1.14 -1.21 16.13
C VAL A 274 0.93 -0.23 17.28
N VAL A 275 1.85 -0.17 18.24
CA VAL A 275 1.80 0.81 19.36
C VAL A 275 1.84 2.24 18.81
N GLY A 276 2.66 2.53 17.79
CA GLY A 276 2.73 3.85 17.14
C GLY A 276 1.40 4.26 16.51
N VAL A 277 0.72 3.34 15.79
CA VAL A 277 -0.61 3.58 15.20
C VAL A 277 -1.63 3.87 16.30
N LEU A 278 -1.73 3.01 17.28
CA LEU A 278 -2.70 3.13 18.38
C LEU A 278 -2.46 4.39 19.21
N PHE A 279 -1.20 4.72 19.51
CA PHE A 279 -0.83 5.94 20.22
C PHE A 279 -1.21 7.19 19.41
N GLY A 280 -0.88 7.24 18.11
CA GLY A 280 -1.21 8.38 17.25
C GLY A 280 -2.71 8.64 17.17
N ILE A 281 -3.50 7.59 16.98
CA ILE A 281 -4.96 7.66 16.93
C ILE A 281 -5.54 7.98 18.32
N GLY A 282 -5.19 7.21 19.34
CA GLY A 282 -5.75 7.31 20.69
C GLY A 282 -5.50 8.69 21.28
N LYS A 283 -4.25 9.19 21.26
CA LYS A 283 -3.94 10.52 21.77
C LYS A 283 -4.70 11.63 21.03
N THR A 284 -4.95 11.47 19.73
CA THR A 284 -5.75 12.42 18.96
C THR A 284 -7.22 12.41 19.38
N ILE A 285 -7.78 11.24 19.68
CA ILE A 285 -9.18 11.10 20.13
C ILE A 285 -9.35 11.73 21.52
N PHE A 286 -8.46 11.42 22.46
CA PHE A 286 -8.61 11.84 23.85
C PHE A 286 -8.11 13.27 24.16
N SER A 287 -7.25 13.85 23.30
CA SER A 287 -6.73 15.21 23.51
C SER A 287 -7.27 16.19 22.46
N LYS A 288 -8.03 17.18 22.91
CA LYS A 288 -8.63 18.20 22.02
C LYS A 288 -7.60 19.13 21.36
N THR A 289 -6.44 19.32 21.97
CA THR A 289 -5.40 20.26 21.50
C THR A 289 -4.33 19.58 20.62
N TRP A 290 -4.17 18.27 20.75
CA TRP A 290 -3.09 17.57 20.07
C TRP A 290 -3.44 17.31 18.59
N ARG A 291 -2.53 17.72 17.70
CA ARG A 291 -2.74 17.66 16.23
C ARG A 291 -1.67 16.81 15.51
N LYS A 292 -0.67 16.25 16.21
CA LYS A 292 0.48 15.54 15.61
C LYS A 292 0.26 14.03 15.40
N GLY A 293 -0.98 13.54 15.51
CA GLY A 293 -1.31 12.10 15.43
C GLY A 293 -0.86 11.41 14.17
N ILE A 294 -0.91 12.11 13.05
CA ILE A 294 -0.52 11.57 11.74
C ILE A 294 0.93 11.07 11.70
N TRP A 295 1.86 11.77 12.37
CA TRP A 295 3.27 11.40 12.34
C TRP A 295 3.55 10.10 13.10
N PHE A 296 2.91 9.90 14.24
CA PHE A 296 3.02 8.66 15.02
C PHE A 296 2.28 7.51 14.35
N ALA A 297 1.04 7.73 13.92
CA ALA A 297 0.26 6.73 13.23
C ALA A 297 0.86 6.37 11.86
N GLY A 298 1.41 7.36 11.13
CA GLY A 298 2.06 7.14 9.85
C GLY A 298 3.35 6.33 9.97
N ALA A 299 4.26 6.71 10.87
CA ALA A 299 5.46 5.94 11.15
C ALA A 299 5.11 4.53 11.64
N GLY A 300 4.11 4.40 12.53
CA GLY A 300 3.59 3.13 13.01
C GLY A 300 3.04 2.26 11.87
N THR A 301 2.31 2.85 10.92
CA THR A 301 1.81 2.16 9.73
C THR A 301 2.96 1.61 8.88
N VAL A 302 3.98 2.44 8.60
CA VAL A 302 5.15 2.00 7.83
C VAL A 302 5.84 0.82 8.50
N LEU A 303 6.08 0.89 9.82
CA LEU A 303 6.73 -0.19 10.56
C LEU A 303 5.88 -1.47 10.58
N THR A 304 4.56 -1.36 10.80
CA THR A 304 3.65 -2.51 10.81
C THR A 304 3.61 -3.22 9.47
N VAL A 305 3.42 -2.47 8.38
CA VAL A 305 3.34 -3.05 7.03
C VAL A 305 4.68 -3.62 6.59
N LEU A 306 5.79 -2.93 6.88
CA LEU A 306 7.14 -3.44 6.62
C LEU A 306 7.35 -4.79 7.31
N ALA A 307 7.05 -4.90 8.60
CA ALA A 307 7.21 -6.14 9.35
C ALA A 307 6.37 -7.29 8.77
N LEU A 308 5.12 -7.03 8.36
CA LEU A 308 4.27 -8.04 7.73
C LEU A 308 4.81 -8.49 6.37
N LEU A 309 5.29 -7.57 5.53
CA LEU A 309 5.89 -7.92 4.23
C LEU A 309 7.23 -8.67 4.39
N LEU A 310 8.04 -8.32 5.39
CA LEU A 310 9.24 -9.09 5.71
C LEU A 310 8.87 -10.51 6.18
N CYS A 311 7.82 -10.65 6.99
CA CYS A 311 7.31 -11.94 7.44
C CYS A 311 6.80 -12.81 6.26
N ALA A 312 6.27 -12.19 5.20
CA ALA A 312 5.79 -12.89 4.01
C ALA A 312 6.92 -13.52 3.17
N GLY A 313 8.11 -12.89 3.10
CA GLY A 313 9.16 -13.33 2.19
C GLY A 313 10.44 -13.85 2.84
N TRP A 314 10.73 -13.43 4.08
CA TRP A 314 11.91 -13.90 4.81
C TRP A 314 11.67 -15.25 5.51
N ASN A 315 12.73 -15.81 6.06
CA ASN A 315 12.70 -17.06 6.81
C ASN A 315 12.13 -18.25 6.02
N ASN A 316 12.66 -18.46 4.80
CA ASN A 316 12.26 -19.58 3.94
C ASN A 316 10.72 -19.65 3.74
N THR A 317 10.15 -18.56 3.28
CA THR A 317 8.71 -18.42 3.02
C THR A 317 8.49 -18.05 1.56
N ALA A 318 7.50 -18.67 0.92
CA ALA A 318 7.06 -18.28 -0.41
C ALA A 318 6.17 -17.02 -0.29
N TYR A 319 6.67 -15.89 -0.81
CA TYR A 319 5.97 -14.62 -0.65
C TYR A 319 4.80 -14.41 -1.63
N TYR A 320 4.72 -15.21 -2.68
CA TYR A 320 3.60 -15.21 -3.60
C TYR A 320 3.22 -16.66 -3.92
N PRO A 321 2.37 -17.25 -3.08
CA PRO A 321 2.02 -18.66 -3.19
C PRO A 321 1.10 -18.92 -4.39
N SER A 322 1.30 -20.04 -5.07
CA SER A 322 0.36 -20.56 -6.06
C SER A 322 -0.62 -21.53 -5.42
N LEU A 323 -1.92 -21.32 -5.65
CA LEU A 323 -2.99 -22.21 -5.24
C LEU A 323 -3.29 -23.29 -6.30
N ALA A 324 -2.89 -23.04 -7.56
CA ALA A 324 -3.08 -23.98 -8.67
C ALA A 324 -2.00 -25.06 -8.68
N ASP A 325 -0.76 -24.70 -8.37
CA ASP A 325 0.38 -25.62 -8.27
C ASP A 325 1.37 -25.12 -7.22
N LEU A 326 1.49 -25.83 -6.12
CA LEU A 326 2.27 -25.41 -4.97
C LEU A 326 3.75 -25.15 -5.33
N GLN A 327 4.33 -25.92 -6.27
CA GLN A 327 5.71 -25.76 -6.68
C GLN A 327 5.94 -24.56 -7.61
N SER A 328 4.90 -24.02 -8.18
CA SER A 328 4.91 -22.74 -8.91
C SER A 328 4.98 -21.51 -8.00
N SER A 329 4.90 -21.66 -6.69
CA SER A 329 4.98 -20.56 -5.72
C SER A 329 6.27 -19.77 -5.84
N LEU A 330 6.18 -18.44 -5.75
CA LEU A 330 7.34 -17.57 -5.87
C LEU A 330 7.99 -17.31 -4.53
N THR A 331 9.31 -17.52 -4.51
CA THR A 331 10.20 -17.24 -3.39
C THR A 331 11.18 -16.13 -3.76
N ILE A 332 11.83 -15.53 -2.78
CA ILE A 332 12.89 -14.54 -3.05
C ILE A 332 13.97 -15.13 -3.96
N GLN A 333 14.28 -16.44 -3.80
CA GLN A 333 15.35 -17.12 -4.52
C GLN A 333 15.00 -17.46 -5.97
N ASN A 334 13.75 -17.90 -6.21
CA ASN A 334 13.35 -18.41 -7.54
C ASN A 334 12.80 -17.34 -8.50
N SER A 335 12.48 -16.15 -7.99
CA SER A 335 11.82 -15.07 -8.75
C SER A 335 12.65 -13.81 -8.95
N CYS A 336 13.82 -13.71 -8.31
CA CYS A 336 14.67 -12.52 -8.38
C CYS A 336 15.46 -12.44 -9.70
N SER A 337 15.93 -11.23 -9.98
CA SER A 337 16.79 -10.89 -11.10
C SER A 337 18.21 -11.46 -10.94
N SER A 338 19.04 -11.34 -11.99
CA SER A 338 20.41 -11.83 -11.96
C SER A 338 21.28 -11.14 -10.90
N PRO A 339 22.36 -11.77 -10.41
CA PRO A 339 23.31 -11.16 -9.48
C PRO A 339 23.87 -9.82 -10.00
N PHE A 340 24.14 -9.75 -11.30
CA PHE A 340 24.65 -8.53 -11.94
C PHE A 340 23.60 -7.39 -11.83
N THR A 341 22.35 -7.67 -12.21
CA THR A 341 21.27 -6.68 -12.16
C THR A 341 21.04 -6.18 -10.73
N LEU A 342 20.93 -7.09 -9.75
CA LEU A 342 20.72 -6.68 -8.35
C LEU A 342 21.88 -5.84 -7.82
N LYS A 343 23.13 -6.16 -8.20
CA LYS A 343 24.31 -5.40 -7.81
C LYS A 343 24.33 -3.99 -8.40
N VAL A 344 24.05 -3.84 -9.69
CA VAL A 344 23.99 -2.53 -10.37
C VAL A 344 22.89 -1.66 -9.77
N MET A 345 21.71 -2.25 -9.59
CA MET A 345 20.59 -1.54 -8.96
C MET A 345 20.89 -1.12 -7.51
N SER A 346 21.69 -1.90 -6.77
CA SER A 346 22.10 -1.54 -5.41
C SER A 346 22.98 -0.29 -5.39
N TYR A 347 23.80 -0.06 -6.40
CA TYR A 347 24.51 1.23 -6.53
C TYR A 347 23.55 2.40 -6.78
N VAL A 348 22.53 2.19 -7.61
CA VAL A 348 21.49 3.21 -7.84
C VAL A 348 20.68 3.49 -6.57
N SER A 349 20.42 2.47 -5.75
CA SER A 349 19.67 2.62 -4.50
C SER A 349 20.37 3.54 -3.47
N ILE A 350 21.67 3.81 -3.59
CA ILE A 350 22.39 4.81 -2.77
C ILE A 350 21.81 6.22 -2.97
N LEU A 351 21.15 6.48 -4.10
CA LEU A 351 20.47 7.75 -4.35
C LEU A 351 19.14 7.89 -3.59
N VAL A 352 18.55 6.79 -3.12
CA VAL A 352 17.25 6.78 -2.42
C VAL A 352 17.23 7.70 -1.19
N PRO A 353 18.22 7.73 -0.30
CA PRO A 353 18.27 8.68 0.82
C PRO A 353 18.21 10.15 0.38
N PHE A 354 18.85 10.51 -0.74
CA PHE A 354 18.81 11.89 -1.27
C PHE A 354 17.42 12.25 -1.78
N VAL A 355 16.76 11.32 -2.47
CA VAL A 355 15.36 11.48 -2.92
C VAL A 355 14.41 11.60 -1.73
N LEU A 356 14.57 10.78 -0.71
CA LEU A 356 13.78 10.87 0.52
C LEU A 356 13.99 12.18 1.26
N ALA A 357 15.23 12.68 1.32
CA ALA A 357 15.53 14.00 1.90
C ALA A 357 14.86 15.13 1.11
N TYR A 358 14.86 15.06 -0.23
CA TYR A 358 14.17 16.01 -1.08
C TYR A 358 12.64 15.94 -0.88
N ILE A 359 12.06 14.75 -0.83
CA ILE A 359 10.62 14.56 -0.55
C ILE A 359 10.26 15.13 0.82
N PHE A 360 11.09 14.89 1.83
CA PHE A 360 10.87 15.46 3.17
C PHE A 360 10.93 16.99 3.16
N TYR A 361 11.89 17.57 2.45
CA TYR A 361 12.00 19.01 2.28
C TYR A 361 10.77 19.59 1.56
N ALA A 362 10.37 19.00 0.43
CA ALA A 362 9.20 19.42 -0.33
C ALA A 362 7.90 19.29 0.48
N TRP A 363 7.75 18.20 1.21
CA TRP A 363 6.61 18.00 2.10
C TRP A 363 6.52 19.07 3.16
N ARG A 364 7.65 19.35 3.83
CA ARG A 364 7.72 20.39 4.85
C ARG A 364 7.42 21.77 4.28
N ALA A 365 7.92 22.08 3.08
CA ALA A 365 7.63 23.36 2.42
C ALA A 365 6.14 23.53 2.10
N LEU A 366 5.47 22.46 1.63
CA LEU A 366 4.04 22.47 1.34
C LEU A 366 3.16 22.61 2.60
N ASP A 367 3.65 22.16 3.75
CA ASP A 367 2.89 22.16 5.01
C ASP A 367 3.32 23.26 5.99
N LEU A 368 4.17 24.23 5.55
CA LEU A 368 4.60 25.38 6.36
C LEU A 368 3.42 26.20 6.86
N HIS A 369 2.42 26.39 6.01
CA HIS A 369 1.20 27.10 6.34
C HIS A 369 0.02 26.14 6.32
N LYS A 370 -0.80 26.21 7.38
CA LYS A 370 -2.04 25.43 7.45
C LYS A 370 -3.07 26.01 6.48
N ILE A 371 -3.81 25.11 5.85
CA ILE A 371 -4.88 25.47 4.94
C ILE A 371 -6.03 26.12 5.73
N ASN A 372 -6.46 27.29 5.29
CA ASN A 372 -7.55 28.04 5.91
C ASN A 372 -8.53 28.59 4.85
N SER A 373 -9.68 29.09 5.32
CA SER A 373 -10.72 29.61 4.43
C SER A 373 -10.31 30.85 3.62
N LYS A 374 -9.37 31.67 4.12
CA LYS A 374 -8.89 32.87 3.41
C LYS A 374 -8.07 32.47 2.19
N GLU A 375 -7.15 31.51 2.33
CA GLU A 375 -6.36 30.96 1.22
C GLU A 375 -7.27 30.44 0.07
N MET A 376 -8.41 29.83 0.41
CA MET A 376 -9.36 29.32 -0.58
C MET A 376 -10.13 30.40 -1.32
N GLN A 377 -10.24 31.62 -0.77
CA GLN A 377 -10.90 32.77 -1.38
C GLN A 377 -9.96 33.60 -2.26
N GLU A 378 -8.67 33.68 -1.91
CA GLU A 378 -7.68 34.52 -2.59
C GLU A 378 -7.18 33.97 -3.93
N GLY A 379 -7.58 32.75 -4.34
CA GLY A 379 -7.40 32.23 -5.70
C GLY A 379 -5.96 31.87 -6.09
N GLY A 380 -5.13 31.44 -5.13
CA GLY A 380 -3.83 30.83 -5.42
C GLY A 380 -3.94 29.45 -6.11
N HIS A 381 -2.83 28.78 -6.36
CA HIS A 381 -2.80 27.41 -6.89
C HIS A 381 -3.54 26.45 -5.93
N THR A 382 -4.87 26.33 -6.12
CA THR A 382 -5.76 25.45 -5.39
C THR A 382 -6.25 24.36 -6.33
N TYR A 383 -6.19 23.11 -5.87
CA TYR A 383 -6.78 21.98 -6.59
C TYR A 383 -8.31 22.03 -6.55
#